data_d7323264c4f1e21097b1e9bee5591c21
#
_entry.id   d7323264c4f1e21097b1e9bee5591c21
#
_cell.length_a   1.000
_cell.length_b   1.000
_cell.length_c   1.000
_cell.angle_alpha   90.00
_cell.angle_beta   90.00
_cell.angle_gamma   90.00
#
_symmetry.space_group_name_H-M   'P 1'
#
loop_
_entity.id
_entity.type
_entity.pdbx_description
1 polymer ?
#
loop_
_entity_poly.entity_id
_entity_poly.type
_entity_poly.pdbx_seq_one_letter_code
_entity_poly.pdbx_strand_id
1 'polypeptide(L)'
;MVRITALMLTVLFVMLPLAGCLSNDENEDVGSEDANLLDAVALLEEQIDHKDRQIETLEGIQRDYERDVALMADVFRTNLSGLNLSDVSLAHAILRGVNFSHTNLSGADLTGVDLQFAILNHTDLRGAVLTGVKTAGVVGCETSLLSSGDFCRHGVLLSTDGVDLSGVDLSGLDLSVMNFHDGTYVGTNFSQGVLYGAYFYGANLENAVFDGANLNGAYFTSGGRLTNASLVDADLQYAHFFKADLTGANLTGADLTDADLRQANLDNVIWGNTICPDGTVSDDHGGTCEDNLIEPVQYSDE
;
A
#
# COMPACT_ATOMS: atom_id res chain seq x y z
N MET A 1 -33.36 -5.64 -19.28
CA MET A 1 -34.65 -5.88 -20.00
C MET A 1 -35.84 -6.22 -19.06
N VAL A 2 -35.73 -7.03 -18.01
CA VAL A 2 -36.91 -7.48 -17.21
C VAL A 2 -37.46 -6.43 -16.23
N ARG A 3 -36.70 -5.40 -15.83
CA ARG A 3 -37.18 -4.37 -14.88
C ARG A 3 -37.86 -3.16 -15.54
N ILE A 4 -37.53 -2.85 -16.77
CA ILE A 4 -38.11 -1.71 -17.52
C ILE A 4 -39.49 -2.04 -18.02
N THR A 5 -39.75 -3.29 -18.44
CA THR A 5 -41.09 -3.78 -18.79
C THR A 5 -42.07 -3.80 -17.60
N ALA A 6 -41.57 -4.00 -16.36
CA ALA A 6 -42.39 -3.95 -15.17
C ALA A 6 -42.81 -2.50 -14.80
N LEU A 7 -41.95 -1.51 -15.06
CA LEU A 7 -42.24 -0.07 -14.81
C LEU A 7 -43.25 0.45 -15.87
N MET A 8 -43.08 0.08 -17.14
CA MET A 8 -44.04 0.40 -18.21
C MET A 8 -45.42 -0.20 -17.95
N LEU A 9 -45.46 -1.44 -17.44
CA LEU A 9 -46.76 -2.04 -17.07
C LEU A 9 -47.41 -1.36 -15.88
N THR A 10 -46.66 -0.87 -14.90
CA THR A 10 -47.20 -0.13 -13.75
C THR A 10 -47.75 1.26 -14.14
N VAL A 11 -47.07 1.97 -15.02
CA VAL A 11 -47.55 3.27 -15.56
C VAL A 11 -48.81 3.06 -16.41
N LEU A 12 -48.84 2.03 -17.23
CA LEU A 12 -50.05 1.69 -18.02
C LEU A 12 -51.25 1.27 -17.14
N PHE A 13 -51.02 0.57 -16.01
CA PHE A 13 -52.06 0.13 -15.11
C PHE A 13 -52.62 1.26 -14.23
N VAL A 14 -51.86 2.29 -13.97
CA VAL A 14 -52.28 3.49 -13.20
C VAL A 14 -53.10 4.46 -14.11
N MET A 15 -52.81 4.49 -15.43
CA MET A 15 -53.48 5.39 -16.38
C MET A 15 -54.79 4.83 -16.96
N LEU A 16 -54.98 3.49 -16.98
CA LEU A 16 -56.23 2.85 -17.46
C LEU A 16 -57.48 3.14 -16.63
N PRO A 17 -57.47 3.39 -15.30
CA PRO A 17 -58.69 3.78 -14.55
C PRO A 17 -59.10 5.23 -14.76
N LEU A 18 -58.16 6.11 -15.18
CA LEU A 18 -58.46 7.53 -15.40
C LEU A 18 -59.15 7.83 -16.74
N ALA A 19 -58.95 6.95 -17.74
CA ALA A 19 -59.66 7.06 -19.02
C ALA A 19 -61.11 6.57 -19.01
N GLY A 20 -61.55 5.89 -17.94
CA GLY A 20 -62.92 5.35 -17.79
C GLY A 20 -63.88 6.31 -17.05
N CYS A 21 -63.44 7.44 -16.52
CA CYS A 21 -64.28 8.41 -15.80
C CYS A 21 -64.67 9.66 -16.62
N LEU A 22 -64.32 9.70 -17.90
CA LEU A 22 -64.64 10.86 -18.78
C LEU A 22 -65.76 10.49 -19.78
N SER A 23 -66.93 10.03 -19.30
CA SER A 23 -68.14 10.04 -20.12
C SER A 23 -69.28 10.55 -19.29
N ASN A 24 -69.79 11.72 -19.69
CA ASN A 24 -71.00 12.41 -19.34
C ASN A 24 -70.80 13.63 -18.42
N ASP A 25 -70.41 14.75 -19.04
CA ASP A 25 -71.16 16.03 -18.89
C ASP A 25 -70.75 16.98 -20.03
N GLU A 26 -71.74 17.42 -20.78
CA GLU A 26 -71.58 18.39 -21.86
C GLU A 26 -71.36 19.81 -21.27
N ASN A 27 -70.29 20.48 -21.76
CA ASN A 27 -69.92 21.89 -21.57
C ASN A 27 -69.04 22.22 -20.36
N GLU A 28 -67.77 21.94 -20.49
CA GLU A 28 -66.71 22.82 -19.94
C GLU A 28 -65.42 22.63 -20.75
N ASP A 29 -64.62 23.67 -20.84
CA ASP A 29 -63.44 23.88 -21.64
C ASP A 29 -62.35 22.79 -21.51
N VAL A 30 -62.58 21.66 -22.12
CA VAL A 30 -61.77 20.40 -22.07
C VAL A 30 -60.43 20.61 -22.80
N GLY A 31 -60.26 21.70 -23.58
CA GLY A 31 -59.10 21.87 -24.44
C GLY A 31 -57.79 22.24 -23.74
N SER A 32 -57.84 22.78 -22.49
CA SER A 32 -56.61 23.24 -21.80
C SER A 32 -56.01 22.22 -20.85
N GLU A 33 -56.83 21.33 -20.25
CA GLU A 33 -56.34 20.29 -19.35
C GLU A 33 -55.71 19.11 -20.10
N ASP A 34 -56.29 18.73 -21.24
CA ASP A 34 -55.76 17.65 -22.10
C ASP A 34 -54.43 18.08 -22.76
N ALA A 35 -54.22 19.36 -23.11
CA ALA A 35 -52.97 19.88 -23.62
C ALA A 35 -51.85 19.82 -22.56
N ASN A 36 -52.16 20.19 -21.31
CA ASN A 36 -51.22 20.14 -20.19
C ASN A 36 -50.85 18.71 -19.84
N LEU A 37 -51.77 17.74 -19.98
CA LEU A 37 -51.49 16.33 -19.75
C LEU A 37 -50.59 15.73 -20.83
N LEU A 38 -50.80 16.10 -22.10
CA LEU A 38 -49.96 15.69 -23.23
C LEU A 38 -48.53 16.23 -23.11
N ASP A 39 -48.38 17.49 -22.70
CA ASP A 39 -47.07 18.11 -22.47
C ASP A 39 -46.35 17.43 -21.29
N ALA A 40 -47.05 17.07 -20.23
CA ALA A 40 -46.50 16.37 -19.09
C ALA A 40 -46.04 14.94 -19.47
N VAL A 41 -46.81 14.23 -20.31
CA VAL A 41 -46.43 12.92 -20.84
C VAL A 41 -45.18 13.00 -21.71
N ALA A 42 -45.09 13.97 -22.63
CA ALA A 42 -43.95 14.21 -23.46
C ALA A 42 -42.66 14.50 -22.65
N LEU A 43 -42.79 15.29 -21.58
CA LEU A 43 -41.68 15.58 -20.67
C LEU A 43 -41.21 14.31 -19.91
N LEU A 44 -42.16 13.47 -19.49
CA LEU A 44 -41.84 12.20 -18.84
C LEU A 44 -41.16 11.22 -19.80
N GLU A 45 -41.59 11.16 -21.04
CA GLU A 45 -40.96 10.36 -22.09
C GLU A 45 -39.52 10.81 -22.34
N GLU A 46 -39.26 12.11 -22.40
CA GLU A 46 -37.90 12.65 -22.55
C GLU A 46 -37.01 12.32 -21.33
N GLN A 47 -37.58 12.37 -20.11
CA GLN A 47 -36.88 11.97 -18.90
C GLN A 47 -36.56 10.46 -18.87
N ILE A 48 -37.48 9.62 -19.35
CA ILE A 48 -37.27 8.17 -19.47
C ILE A 48 -36.14 7.90 -20.46
N ASP A 49 -36.17 8.50 -21.64
CA ASP A 49 -35.13 8.36 -22.64
C ASP A 49 -33.73 8.83 -22.15
N HIS A 50 -33.73 9.88 -21.33
CA HIS A 50 -32.49 10.35 -20.69
C HIS A 50 -31.95 9.34 -19.67
N LYS A 51 -32.84 8.75 -18.85
CA LYS A 51 -32.49 7.71 -17.88
C LYS A 51 -32.03 6.42 -18.54
N ASP A 52 -32.68 6.01 -19.63
CA ASP A 52 -32.30 4.82 -20.39
C ASP A 52 -30.90 4.96 -20.99
N ARG A 53 -30.55 6.16 -21.52
CA ARG A 53 -29.16 6.45 -21.97
C ARG A 53 -28.15 6.44 -20.82
N GLN A 54 -28.51 6.91 -19.62
CA GLN A 54 -27.66 6.80 -18.44
C GLN A 54 -27.45 5.34 -18.01
N ILE A 55 -28.50 4.53 -18.06
CA ILE A 55 -28.43 3.07 -17.74
C ILE A 55 -27.54 2.36 -18.75
N GLU A 56 -27.69 2.63 -20.04
CA GLU A 56 -26.87 2.05 -21.10
C GLU A 56 -25.37 2.41 -20.94
N THR A 57 -25.09 3.63 -20.51
CA THR A 57 -23.73 4.08 -20.20
C THR A 57 -23.17 3.32 -18.98
N LEU A 58 -23.94 3.17 -17.91
CA LEU A 58 -23.54 2.43 -16.71
C LEU A 58 -23.35 0.94 -16.98
N GLU A 59 -24.24 0.33 -17.80
CA GLU A 59 -24.08 -1.06 -18.24
C GLU A 59 -22.83 -1.25 -19.13
N GLY A 60 -22.46 -0.22 -19.90
CA GLY A 60 -21.21 -0.18 -20.68
C GLY A 60 -19.98 -0.20 -19.75
N ILE A 61 -19.97 0.68 -18.74
CA ILE A 61 -18.90 0.74 -17.72
C ILE A 61 -18.83 -0.58 -16.93
N GLN A 62 -19.97 -1.13 -16.56
CA GLN A 62 -20.04 -2.42 -15.85
C GLN A 62 -19.42 -3.56 -16.69
N ARG A 63 -19.73 -3.65 -17.99
CA ARG A 63 -19.16 -4.66 -18.91
C ARG A 63 -17.66 -4.49 -19.10
N ASP A 64 -17.18 -3.24 -19.18
CA ASP A 64 -15.75 -2.96 -19.28
C ASP A 64 -15.02 -3.36 -17.99
N TYR A 65 -15.60 -3.04 -16.81
CA TYR A 65 -15.08 -3.47 -15.52
C TYR A 65 -15.05 -5.00 -15.37
N GLU A 66 -16.14 -5.69 -15.76
CA GLU A 66 -16.20 -7.16 -15.73
C GLU A 66 -15.18 -7.81 -16.68
N ARG A 67 -14.95 -7.19 -17.84
CA ARG A 67 -13.91 -7.63 -18.78
C ARG A 67 -12.51 -7.43 -18.19
N ASP A 68 -12.26 -6.29 -17.53
CA ASP A 68 -10.98 -6.00 -16.90
C ASP A 68 -10.73 -6.91 -15.71
N VAL A 69 -11.75 -7.22 -14.90
CA VAL A 69 -11.67 -8.23 -13.83
C VAL A 69 -11.41 -9.63 -14.39
N ALA A 70 -12.02 -10.01 -15.51
CA ALA A 70 -11.77 -11.29 -16.17
C ALA A 70 -10.36 -11.37 -16.76
N LEU A 71 -9.85 -10.28 -17.34
CA LEU A 71 -8.45 -10.15 -17.77
C LEU A 71 -7.48 -10.25 -16.60
N MET A 72 -7.80 -9.63 -15.44
CA MET A 72 -7.03 -9.78 -14.21
C MET A 72 -7.03 -11.23 -13.72
N ALA A 73 -8.18 -11.91 -13.76
CA ALA A 73 -8.28 -13.33 -13.38
C ALA A 73 -7.46 -14.25 -14.29
N ASP A 74 -7.34 -13.93 -15.57
CA ASP A 74 -6.47 -14.64 -16.50
C ASP A 74 -4.99 -14.31 -16.25
N VAL A 75 -4.64 -13.08 -15.88
CA VAL A 75 -3.27 -12.70 -15.46
C VAL A 75 -2.82 -13.49 -14.23
N PHE A 76 -3.69 -13.76 -13.25
CA PHE A 76 -3.37 -14.64 -12.11
C PHE A 76 -3.02 -16.09 -12.49
N ARG A 77 -3.28 -16.52 -13.73
CA ARG A 77 -2.89 -17.81 -14.29
C ARG A 77 -1.83 -17.68 -15.35
N THR A 78 -1.37 -16.47 -15.66
CA THR A 78 -0.46 -16.21 -16.76
C THR A 78 0.92 -16.78 -16.43
N ASN A 79 1.38 -17.64 -17.30
CA ASN A 79 2.73 -18.13 -17.26
C ASN A 79 3.56 -17.37 -18.30
N LEU A 80 4.44 -16.50 -17.81
CA LEU A 80 5.37 -15.72 -18.62
C LEU A 80 6.79 -16.30 -18.58
N SER A 81 6.93 -17.56 -18.09
CA SER A 81 8.23 -18.18 -17.91
C SER A 81 8.99 -18.34 -19.23
N GLY A 82 10.28 -18.07 -19.16
CA GLY A 82 11.21 -18.20 -20.30
C GLY A 82 11.07 -17.13 -21.38
N LEU A 83 10.21 -16.12 -21.20
CA LEU A 83 10.06 -15.03 -22.17
C LEU A 83 11.22 -14.04 -22.11
N ASN A 84 11.50 -13.36 -23.21
CA ASN A 84 12.34 -12.18 -23.23
C ASN A 84 11.47 -10.93 -23.16
N LEU A 85 11.45 -10.29 -21.99
CA LEU A 85 10.75 -9.04 -21.69
C LEU A 85 11.75 -7.93 -21.31
N SER A 86 12.98 -8.00 -21.82
CA SER A 86 13.98 -6.97 -21.57
C SER A 86 13.51 -5.62 -22.10
N ASP A 87 13.81 -4.55 -21.36
CA ASP A 87 13.51 -3.16 -21.69
C ASP A 87 12.00 -2.86 -21.91
N VAL A 88 11.08 -3.75 -21.52
CA VAL A 88 9.63 -3.55 -21.63
C VAL A 88 9.13 -2.70 -20.45
N SER A 89 8.20 -1.77 -20.71
CA SER A 89 7.51 -1.09 -19.63
C SER A 89 6.27 -1.89 -19.20
N LEU A 90 6.28 -2.31 -17.93
CA LEU A 90 5.16 -2.93 -17.22
C LEU A 90 4.66 -2.04 -16.07
N ALA A 91 5.06 -0.77 -16.06
CA ALA A 91 4.78 0.16 -14.97
C ALA A 91 3.30 0.13 -14.56
N HIS A 92 3.07 0.06 -13.22
CA HIS A 92 1.77 0.00 -12.58
C HIS A 92 0.90 -1.22 -12.93
N ALA A 93 1.45 -2.25 -13.58
CA ALA A 93 0.71 -3.47 -13.87
C ALA A 93 0.43 -4.29 -12.60
N ILE A 94 -0.69 -5.01 -12.58
CA ILE A 94 -1.02 -5.97 -11.52
C ILE A 94 -0.61 -7.36 -12.01
N LEU A 95 0.52 -7.88 -11.49
CA LEU A 95 1.15 -9.13 -11.91
C LEU A 95 1.27 -10.14 -10.74
N ARG A 96 0.28 -10.09 -9.83
CA ARG A 96 0.23 -10.96 -8.65
C ARG A 96 0.18 -12.44 -9.06
N GLY A 97 1.06 -13.25 -8.44
CA GLY A 97 1.08 -14.68 -8.66
C GLY A 97 1.53 -15.12 -10.06
N VAL A 98 1.95 -14.21 -10.92
CA VAL A 98 2.46 -14.53 -12.27
C VAL A 98 3.76 -15.33 -12.18
N ASN A 99 3.91 -16.32 -13.02
CA ASN A 99 5.14 -17.10 -13.12
C ASN A 99 6.11 -16.46 -14.13
N PHE A 100 7.21 -15.89 -13.64
CA PHE A 100 8.31 -15.32 -14.40
C PHE A 100 9.56 -16.21 -14.40
N SER A 101 9.47 -17.50 -14.04
CA SER A 101 10.63 -18.37 -13.97
C SER A 101 11.41 -18.35 -15.29
N HIS A 102 12.74 -18.13 -15.21
CA HIS A 102 13.63 -18.03 -16.38
C HIS A 102 13.30 -16.88 -17.36
N THR A 103 12.48 -15.91 -16.96
CA THR A 103 12.15 -14.73 -17.79
C THR A 103 13.30 -13.73 -17.75
N ASN A 104 13.61 -13.13 -18.88
CA ASN A 104 14.51 -11.98 -18.95
C ASN A 104 13.70 -10.68 -18.80
N LEU A 105 13.82 -10.00 -17.67
CA LEU A 105 13.26 -8.69 -17.34
C LEU A 105 14.37 -7.63 -17.22
N SER A 106 15.57 -7.89 -17.76
CA SER A 106 16.68 -6.94 -17.66
C SER A 106 16.32 -5.59 -18.30
N GLY A 107 16.59 -4.49 -17.58
CA GLY A 107 16.25 -3.15 -18.04
C GLY A 107 14.76 -2.81 -18.08
N ALA A 108 13.85 -3.73 -17.70
CA ALA A 108 12.42 -3.48 -17.73
C ALA A 108 12.02 -2.39 -16.71
N ASP A 109 11.03 -1.57 -17.07
CA ASP A 109 10.39 -0.64 -16.15
C ASP A 109 9.25 -1.34 -15.40
N LEU A 110 9.49 -1.65 -14.13
CA LEU A 110 8.54 -2.28 -13.21
C LEU A 110 8.01 -1.27 -12.16
N THR A 111 8.15 0.04 -12.39
CA THR A 111 7.71 1.07 -11.44
C THR A 111 6.27 0.83 -10.98
N GLY A 112 6.06 0.73 -9.65
CA GLY A 112 4.75 0.55 -9.03
C GLY A 112 4.01 -0.74 -9.38
N VAL A 113 4.69 -1.75 -9.94
CA VAL A 113 4.11 -3.06 -10.27
C VAL A 113 3.74 -3.82 -9.00
N ASP A 114 2.61 -4.53 -9.02
CA ASP A 114 2.24 -5.46 -7.97
C ASP A 114 2.70 -6.88 -8.35
N LEU A 115 3.85 -7.31 -7.79
CA LEU A 115 4.45 -8.64 -7.96
C LEU A 115 4.16 -9.58 -6.78
N GLN A 116 3.24 -9.23 -5.88
CA GLN A 116 2.97 -10.07 -4.72
C GLN A 116 2.67 -11.52 -5.14
N PHE A 117 3.33 -12.48 -4.46
CA PHE A 117 3.21 -13.91 -4.73
C PHE A 117 3.69 -14.37 -6.13
N ALA A 118 4.34 -13.51 -6.90
CA ALA A 118 4.93 -13.91 -8.19
C ALA A 118 6.06 -14.93 -8.01
N ILE A 119 6.29 -15.76 -9.03
CA ILE A 119 7.35 -16.75 -9.04
C ILE A 119 8.50 -16.23 -9.91
N LEU A 120 9.67 -16.00 -9.31
CA LEU A 120 10.84 -15.36 -9.92
C LEU A 120 12.05 -16.31 -10.06
N ASN A 121 11.84 -17.62 -10.11
CA ASN A 121 12.95 -18.58 -10.21
C ASN A 121 13.83 -18.28 -11.44
N HIS A 122 15.13 -18.00 -11.22
CA HIS A 122 16.10 -17.71 -12.28
C HIS A 122 15.69 -16.56 -13.22
N THR A 123 14.90 -15.60 -12.75
CA THR A 123 14.51 -14.40 -13.50
C THR A 123 15.68 -13.43 -13.57
N ASP A 124 15.92 -12.83 -14.72
CA ASP A 124 16.92 -11.78 -14.87
C ASP A 124 16.28 -10.40 -14.65
N LEU A 125 16.58 -9.76 -13.54
CA LEU A 125 16.09 -8.43 -13.14
C LEU A 125 17.21 -7.36 -13.18
N ARG A 126 18.37 -7.66 -13.77
CA ARG A 126 19.49 -6.71 -13.79
C ARG A 126 19.14 -5.44 -14.57
N GLY A 127 19.29 -4.28 -13.92
CA GLY A 127 18.95 -2.99 -14.50
C GLY A 127 17.45 -2.72 -14.63
N ALA A 128 16.59 -3.60 -14.12
CA ALA A 128 15.15 -3.32 -14.02
C ALA A 128 14.91 -2.19 -13.00
N VAL A 129 13.95 -1.31 -13.28
CA VAL A 129 13.51 -0.28 -12.35
C VAL A 129 12.44 -0.87 -11.42
N LEU A 130 12.72 -0.92 -10.12
CA LEU A 130 11.87 -1.57 -9.11
C LEU A 130 11.22 -0.55 -8.15
N THR A 131 11.21 0.73 -8.48
CA THR A 131 10.66 1.80 -7.62
C THR A 131 9.19 1.57 -7.29
N GLY A 132 8.86 1.50 -5.99
CA GLY A 132 7.48 1.30 -5.52
C GLY A 132 6.84 -0.04 -5.88
N VAL A 133 7.63 -1.05 -6.27
CA VAL A 133 7.14 -2.41 -6.55
C VAL A 133 6.67 -3.07 -5.26
N LYS A 134 5.49 -3.72 -5.31
CA LYS A 134 5.00 -4.55 -4.21
C LYS A 134 5.51 -5.98 -4.38
N THR A 135 6.37 -6.43 -3.47
CA THR A 135 7.12 -7.70 -3.62
C THR A 135 6.82 -8.73 -2.53
N ALA A 136 5.81 -8.51 -1.69
CA ALA A 136 5.52 -9.43 -0.59
C ALA A 136 5.18 -10.84 -1.09
N GLY A 137 5.82 -11.86 -0.49
CA GLY A 137 5.52 -13.25 -0.78
C GLY A 137 5.99 -13.73 -2.16
N VAL A 138 6.89 -13.01 -2.85
CA VAL A 138 7.52 -13.54 -4.08
C VAL A 138 8.27 -14.83 -3.79
N VAL A 139 8.29 -15.76 -4.74
CA VAL A 139 8.93 -17.08 -4.59
C VAL A 139 10.09 -17.20 -5.56
N GLY A 140 11.23 -17.74 -5.08
CA GLY A 140 12.39 -18.07 -5.91
C GLY A 140 13.21 -16.87 -6.35
N CYS A 141 13.03 -15.71 -5.76
CA CYS A 141 13.83 -14.53 -6.08
C CYS A 141 15.30 -14.69 -5.64
N GLU A 142 15.61 -15.59 -4.71
CA GLU A 142 16.97 -15.92 -4.29
C GLU A 142 17.82 -16.52 -5.42
N THR A 143 17.17 -17.07 -6.44
CA THR A 143 17.84 -17.63 -7.63
C THR A 143 17.85 -16.66 -8.81
N SER A 144 17.27 -15.47 -8.65
CA SER A 144 17.19 -14.44 -9.68
C SER A 144 18.52 -13.70 -9.83
N LEU A 145 18.77 -13.19 -11.04
CA LEU A 145 19.88 -12.28 -11.28
C LEU A 145 19.41 -10.87 -10.94
N LEU A 146 20.02 -10.26 -9.92
CA LEU A 146 19.69 -8.94 -9.39
C LEU A 146 20.78 -7.93 -9.70
N SER A 147 20.41 -6.64 -9.68
CA SER A 147 21.39 -5.56 -9.77
C SER A 147 22.24 -5.47 -8.50
N SER A 148 23.39 -4.80 -8.58
CA SER A 148 24.23 -4.55 -7.42
C SER A 148 23.47 -3.69 -6.41
N GLY A 149 23.25 -4.22 -5.21
CA GLY A 149 22.52 -3.53 -4.13
C GLY A 149 21.09 -4.02 -3.91
N ASP A 150 20.51 -4.75 -4.88
CA ASP A 150 19.22 -5.41 -4.66
C ASP A 150 19.39 -6.69 -3.86
N PHE A 151 18.40 -7.02 -3.05
CA PHE A 151 18.43 -8.20 -2.19
C PHE A 151 17.13 -8.99 -2.30
N CYS A 152 17.25 -10.31 -2.15
CA CYS A 152 16.09 -11.17 -1.97
C CYS A 152 16.34 -12.18 -0.85
N ARG A 153 15.43 -12.23 0.11
CA ARG A 153 15.48 -13.20 1.23
C ARG A 153 14.06 -13.47 1.74
N HIS A 154 13.77 -14.73 2.03
CA HIS A 154 12.46 -15.15 2.60
C HIS A 154 11.23 -14.63 1.85
N GLY A 155 11.30 -14.55 0.53
CA GLY A 155 10.20 -14.03 -0.29
C GLY A 155 10.04 -12.50 -0.22
N VAL A 156 11.06 -11.78 0.26
CA VAL A 156 11.12 -10.32 0.27
C VAL A 156 12.20 -9.88 -0.72
N LEU A 157 11.79 -9.25 -1.81
CA LEU A 157 12.68 -8.61 -2.76
C LEU A 157 12.77 -7.12 -2.41
N LEU A 158 13.97 -6.64 -2.16
CA LEU A 158 14.28 -5.24 -1.88
C LEU A 158 15.18 -4.68 -2.96
N SER A 159 15.03 -3.41 -3.26
CA SER A 159 15.81 -2.70 -4.26
C SER A 159 16.35 -1.39 -3.70
N THR A 160 17.47 -0.92 -4.25
CA THR A 160 18.00 0.42 -3.99
C THR A 160 17.07 1.53 -4.45
N ASP A 161 16.12 1.23 -5.33
CA ASP A 161 15.09 2.17 -5.79
C ASP A 161 13.92 2.33 -4.79
N GLY A 162 13.93 1.57 -3.68
CA GLY A 162 12.86 1.49 -2.70
C GLY A 162 11.67 0.65 -3.16
N VAL A 163 11.07 -0.07 -2.23
CA VAL A 163 9.87 -0.91 -2.46
C VAL A 163 8.74 -0.51 -1.51
N ASP A 164 7.52 -0.93 -1.80
CA ASP A 164 6.36 -0.74 -0.91
C ASP A 164 5.96 -2.09 -0.28
N LEU A 165 6.20 -2.23 1.03
CA LEU A 165 5.81 -3.36 1.86
C LEU A 165 4.80 -2.94 2.95
N SER A 166 4.07 -1.85 2.74
CA SER A 166 3.12 -1.33 3.73
C SER A 166 2.11 -2.38 4.17
N GLY A 167 1.93 -2.53 5.49
CA GLY A 167 1.01 -3.48 6.10
C GLY A 167 1.37 -4.96 5.94
N VAL A 168 2.57 -5.28 5.43
CA VAL A 168 3.04 -6.66 5.29
C VAL A 168 3.50 -7.21 6.63
N ASP A 169 3.25 -8.49 6.89
CA ASP A 169 3.77 -9.21 8.05
C ASP A 169 5.13 -9.85 7.71
N LEU A 170 6.19 -9.31 8.31
CA LEU A 170 7.58 -9.78 8.24
C LEU A 170 8.09 -10.23 9.61
N SER A 171 7.18 -10.52 10.54
CA SER A 171 7.52 -10.88 11.91
C SER A 171 8.35 -12.17 11.98
N GLY A 172 9.30 -12.20 12.92
CA GLY A 172 10.16 -13.36 13.18
C GLY A 172 11.16 -13.72 12.08
N LEU A 173 11.25 -12.94 10.99
CA LEU A 173 12.20 -13.22 9.91
C LEU A 173 13.61 -12.76 10.26
N ASP A 174 14.62 -13.47 9.73
CA ASP A 174 16.01 -13.01 9.73
C ASP A 174 16.27 -12.11 8.50
N LEU A 175 16.23 -10.79 8.75
CA LEU A 175 16.45 -9.73 7.79
C LEU A 175 17.74 -8.94 8.11
N SER A 176 18.71 -9.60 8.76
CA SER A 176 19.99 -9.01 9.13
C SER A 176 20.72 -8.42 7.94
N VAL A 177 21.29 -7.23 8.12
CA VAL A 177 22.05 -6.44 7.15
C VAL A 177 21.35 -6.17 5.82
N MET A 178 20.01 -6.33 5.77
CA MET A 178 19.24 -6.04 4.59
C MET A 178 19.09 -4.54 4.35
N ASN A 179 18.98 -4.16 3.08
CA ASN A 179 18.83 -2.78 2.64
C ASN A 179 17.35 -2.43 2.44
N PHE A 180 16.80 -1.60 3.34
CA PHE A 180 15.45 -1.06 3.31
C PHE A 180 15.41 0.42 2.89
N HIS A 181 16.46 0.89 2.22
CA HIS A 181 16.67 2.29 1.84
C HIS A 181 15.50 2.84 1.00
N ASP A 182 15.05 4.07 1.32
CA ASP A 182 14.01 4.83 0.61
C ASP A 182 12.68 4.07 0.38
N GLY A 183 12.48 2.92 1.03
CA GLY A 183 11.27 2.12 0.92
C GLY A 183 10.10 2.67 1.76
N THR A 184 8.89 2.17 1.46
CA THR A 184 7.67 2.47 2.21
C THR A 184 7.24 1.23 2.99
N TYR A 185 7.22 1.35 4.32
CA TYR A 185 6.95 0.28 5.29
C TYR A 185 5.89 0.71 6.31
N VAL A 186 4.92 1.50 5.87
CA VAL A 186 3.86 2.02 6.75
C VAL A 186 3.03 0.88 7.32
N GLY A 187 3.01 0.76 8.67
CA GLY A 187 2.30 -0.31 9.35
C GLY A 187 2.85 -1.72 9.10
N THR A 188 4.05 -1.85 8.55
CA THR A 188 4.72 -3.17 8.38
C THR A 188 5.04 -3.77 9.74
N ASN A 189 4.78 -5.06 9.90
CA ASN A 189 5.08 -5.81 11.12
C ASN A 189 6.45 -6.49 11.02
N PHE A 190 7.43 -5.99 11.76
CA PHE A 190 8.78 -6.55 11.93
C PHE A 190 8.98 -7.19 13.33
N SER A 191 7.92 -7.38 14.11
CA SER A 191 8.03 -7.84 15.50
C SER A 191 8.79 -9.17 15.61
N GLN A 192 9.61 -9.32 16.66
CA GLN A 192 10.44 -10.51 16.90
C GLN A 192 11.43 -10.84 15.75
N GLY A 193 11.57 -9.96 14.76
CA GLY A 193 12.49 -10.12 13.63
C GLY A 193 13.95 -9.91 14.04
N VAL A 194 14.90 -10.52 13.29
CA VAL A 194 16.33 -10.26 13.43
C VAL A 194 16.73 -9.26 12.35
N LEU A 195 16.96 -8.00 12.74
CA LEU A 195 17.27 -6.86 11.88
C LEU A 195 18.63 -6.26 12.22
N TYR A 196 19.53 -7.09 12.76
CA TYR A 196 20.89 -6.70 13.12
C TYR A 196 21.58 -6.00 11.93
N GLY A 197 22.04 -4.75 12.15
CA GLY A 197 22.76 -3.98 11.13
C GLY A 197 21.96 -3.67 9.87
N ALA A 198 20.62 -3.75 9.90
CA ALA A 198 19.76 -3.42 8.76
C ALA A 198 19.80 -1.91 8.43
N TYR A 199 19.63 -1.55 7.15
CA TYR A 199 19.74 -0.18 6.67
C TYR A 199 18.36 0.38 6.29
N PHE A 200 17.86 1.38 7.06
CA PHE A 200 16.58 2.07 6.86
C PHE A 200 16.76 3.56 6.49
N TYR A 201 17.82 3.90 5.77
CA TYR A 201 18.04 5.29 5.33
C TYR A 201 16.84 5.80 4.51
N GLY A 202 16.28 6.95 4.88
CA GLY A 202 15.16 7.55 4.15
C GLY A 202 13.87 6.73 4.16
N ALA A 203 13.81 5.60 4.85
CA ALA A 203 12.65 4.72 4.90
C ALA A 203 11.46 5.38 5.59
N ASN A 204 10.25 5.15 5.06
CA ASN A 204 9.01 5.52 5.72
C ASN A 204 8.47 4.35 6.54
N LEU A 205 8.68 4.41 7.86
CA LEU A 205 8.31 3.40 8.87
C LEU A 205 7.16 3.89 9.77
N GLU A 206 6.34 4.81 9.28
CA GLU A 206 5.20 5.33 10.04
C GLU A 206 4.27 4.19 10.49
N ASN A 207 3.94 4.14 11.81
CA ASN A 207 3.15 3.08 12.44
C ASN A 207 3.72 1.65 12.28
N ALA A 208 4.98 1.46 11.88
CA ALA A 208 5.61 0.13 11.81
C ALA A 208 5.74 -0.48 13.21
N VAL A 209 5.76 -1.81 13.29
CA VAL A 209 5.83 -2.56 14.55
C VAL A 209 7.14 -3.35 14.60
N PHE A 210 7.99 -3.03 15.57
CA PHE A 210 9.28 -3.68 15.83
C PHE A 210 9.35 -4.33 17.23
N ASP A 211 8.19 -4.65 17.82
CA ASP A 211 8.13 -5.14 19.18
C ASP A 211 8.98 -6.40 19.36
N GLY A 212 9.93 -6.36 20.32
CA GLY A 212 10.88 -7.44 20.59
C GLY A 212 11.83 -7.76 19.45
N ALA A 213 11.96 -6.90 18.44
CA ALA A 213 12.91 -7.11 17.34
C ALA A 213 14.36 -6.86 17.78
N ASN A 214 15.30 -7.58 17.18
CA ASN A 214 16.72 -7.31 17.30
C ASN A 214 17.15 -6.30 16.22
N LEU A 215 17.31 -5.05 16.61
CA LEU A 215 17.73 -3.91 15.79
C LEU A 215 19.15 -3.43 16.14
N ASN A 216 19.94 -4.27 16.80
CA ASN A 216 21.29 -3.91 17.23
C ASN A 216 22.12 -3.43 16.04
N GLY A 217 22.69 -2.22 16.14
CA GLY A 217 23.46 -1.58 15.09
C GLY A 217 22.68 -1.21 13.82
N ALA A 218 21.34 -1.23 13.84
CA ALA A 218 20.54 -0.82 12.67
C ALA A 218 20.64 0.69 12.40
N TYR A 219 20.46 1.10 11.13
CA TYR A 219 20.63 2.49 10.67
C TYR A 219 19.31 3.09 10.23
N PHE A 220 18.82 4.10 10.97
CA PHE A 220 17.62 4.88 10.67
C PHE A 220 17.92 6.33 10.26
N THR A 221 19.16 6.62 9.89
CA THR A 221 19.64 7.98 9.66
C THR A 221 19.07 8.61 8.38
N SER A 222 19.36 9.93 8.18
CA SER A 222 19.04 10.64 6.95
C SER A 222 17.57 10.69 6.57
N GLY A 223 16.69 10.91 7.56
CA GLY A 223 15.26 11.10 7.33
C GLY A 223 14.42 9.83 7.46
N GLY A 224 14.94 8.78 8.11
CA GLY A 224 14.12 7.66 8.55
C GLY A 224 12.93 8.14 9.38
N ARG A 225 11.69 7.81 8.98
CA ARG A 225 10.47 8.27 9.62
C ARG A 225 9.86 7.14 10.42
N LEU A 226 10.00 7.20 11.76
CA LEU A 226 9.42 6.23 12.70
C LEU A 226 8.22 6.82 13.47
N THR A 227 7.54 7.79 12.89
CA THR A 227 6.39 8.45 13.54
C THR A 227 5.37 7.42 13.99
N ASN A 228 5.04 7.42 15.29
CA ASN A 228 4.14 6.45 15.94
C ASN A 228 4.55 4.98 15.79
N ALA A 229 5.78 4.66 15.45
CA ALA A 229 6.25 3.28 15.41
C ALA A 229 6.24 2.65 16.81
N SER A 230 5.98 1.34 16.90
CA SER A 230 6.11 0.57 18.14
C SER A 230 7.46 -0.15 18.15
N LEU A 231 8.25 0.07 19.20
CA LEU A 231 9.57 -0.51 19.42
C LEU A 231 9.64 -1.10 20.84
N VAL A 232 8.49 -1.59 21.34
CA VAL A 232 8.37 -2.14 22.70
C VAL A 232 9.31 -3.33 22.86
N ASP A 233 10.12 -3.32 23.93
CA ASP A 233 11.09 -4.38 24.24
C ASP A 233 12.10 -4.68 23.11
N ALA A 234 12.34 -3.77 22.16
CA ALA A 234 13.31 -3.95 21.08
C ALA A 234 14.75 -3.79 21.59
N ASP A 235 15.68 -4.60 21.04
CA ASP A 235 17.12 -4.41 21.19
C ASP A 235 17.60 -3.38 20.16
N LEU A 236 17.88 -2.16 20.62
CA LEU A 236 18.34 -1.01 19.85
C LEU A 236 19.78 -0.60 20.20
N GLN A 237 20.53 -1.48 20.84
CA GLN A 237 21.92 -1.18 21.21
C GLN A 237 22.72 -0.82 19.95
N TYR A 238 23.54 0.22 20.05
CA TYR A 238 24.35 0.73 18.92
C TYR A 238 23.56 1.19 17.71
N ALA A 239 22.23 1.29 17.77
CA ALA A 239 21.43 1.75 16.64
C ALA A 239 21.68 3.23 16.33
N HIS A 240 21.60 3.59 15.05
CA HIS A 240 21.88 4.93 14.56
C HIS A 240 20.61 5.67 14.16
N PHE A 241 20.18 6.66 14.97
CA PHE A 241 19.00 7.49 14.73
C PHE A 241 19.34 8.95 14.37
N PHE A 242 20.56 9.23 13.96
CA PHE A 242 20.96 10.61 13.62
C PHE A 242 19.99 11.26 12.64
N LYS A 243 19.28 12.32 13.09
CA LYS A 243 18.23 13.04 12.33
C LYS A 243 17.01 12.17 11.96
N ALA A 244 16.75 11.06 12.61
CA ALA A 244 15.51 10.31 12.44
C ALA A 244 14.33 11.03 13.10
N ASP A 245 13.13 10.77 12.61
CA ASP A 245 11.87 11.25 13.22
C ASP A 245 11.19 10.12 14.01
N LEU A 246 11.30 10.20 15.33
CA LEU A 246 10.69 9.27 16.29
C LEU A 246 9.42 9.86 16.95
N THR A 247 8.84 10.91 16.36
CA THR A 247 7.65 11.56 16.95
C THR A 247 6.58 10.54 17.31
N GLY A 248 6.19 10.51 18.59
CA GLY A 248 5.15 9.61 19.10
C GLY A 248 5.52 8.12 19.13
N ALA A 249 6.77 7.74 18.83
CA ALA A 249 7.21 6.35 18.88
C ALA A 249 7.13 5.79 20.32
N ASN A 250 6.82 4.49 20.44
CA ASN A 250 6.77 3.80 21.72
C ASN A 250 8.04 2.96 21.93
N LEU A 251 8.90 3.39 22.84
CA LEU A 251 10.17 2.75 23.22
C LEU A 251 10.09 2.02 24.56
N THR A 252 8.88 1.75 25.06
CA THR A 252 8.70 1.08 26.36
C THR A 252 9.51 -0.23 26.42
N GLY A 253 10.39 -0.36 27.43
CA GLY A 253 11.21 -1.55 27.62
C GLY A 253 12.37 -1.71 26.64
N ALA A 254 12.52 -0.85 25.64
CA ALA A 254 13.61 -0.94 24.67
C ALA A 254 14.98 -0.69 25.29
N ASP A 255 16.03 -1.33 24.75
CA ASP A 255 17.42 -1.10 25.13
C ASP A 255 18.13 -0.25 24.06
N LEU A 256 18.42 1.02 24.41
CA LEU A 256 19.12 1.99 23.55
C LEU A 256 20.60 2.15 23.93
N THR A 257 21.18 1.25 24.73
CA THR A 257 22.58 1.39 25.17
C THR A 257 23.49 1.67 23.98
N ASP A 258 24.31 2.72 24.10
CA ASP A 258 25.22 3.18 23.04
C ASP A 258 24.54 3.61 21.71
N ALA A 259 23.23 3.80 21.65
CA ALA A 259 22.54 4.26 20.46
C ALA A 259 22.81 5.77 20.19
N ASP A 260 22.88 6.16 18.92
CA ASP A 260 23.08 7.54 18.49
C ASP A 260 21.74 8.23 18.19
N LEU A 261 21.19 8.96 19.14
CA LEU A 261 19.95 9.76 19.02
C LEU A 261 20.19 11.24 18.70
N ARG A 262 21.42 11.63 18.33
CA ARG A 262 21.74 13.04 18.08
C ARG A 262 20.89 13.63 16.95
N GLN A 263 20.28 14.79 17.22
CA GLN A 263 19.39 15.49 16.30
C GLN A 263 18.16 14.68 15.88
N ALA A 264 17.85 13.56 16.52
CA ALA A 264 16.59 12.89 16.33
C ALA A 264 15.43 13.74 16.89
N ASN A 265 14.27 13.66 16.24
CA ASN A 265 13.05 14.26 16.78
C ASN A 265 12.42 13.26 17.76
N LEU A 266 12.35 13.62 19.05
CA LEU A 266 11.88 12.81 20.16
C LEU A 266 10.51 13.30 20.70
N ASP A 267 9.80 14.17 19.99
CA ASP A 267 8.54 14.75 20.43
C ASP A 267 7.52 13.64 20.74
N ASN A 268 6.97 13.67 21.97
CA ASN A 268 5.95 12.73 22.44
C ASN A 268 6.36 11.23 22.43
N VAL A 269 7.65 10.93 22.46
CA VAL A 269 8.13 9.55 22.62
C VAL A 269 7.67 8.97 23.96
N ILE A 270 7.27 7.69 23.96
CA ILE A 270 6.89 6.95 25.18
C ILE A 270 8.09 6.14 25.65
N TRP A 271 8.63 6.46 26.87
CA TRP A 271 9.87 5.95 27.42
C TRP A 271 9.65 4.95 28.52
N GLY A 272 8.67 4.28 28.81
CA GLY A 272 8.46 3.43 30.00
C GLY A 272 9.53 2.34 30.18
N ASN A 273 10.31 2.38 31.25
CA ASN A 273 11.41 1.44 31.53
C ASN A 273 12.44 1.30 30.39
N THR A 274 12.61 2.29 29.56
CA THR A 274 13.59 2.29 28.48
C THR A 274 15.00 2.39 29.05
N ILE A 275 15.93 1.57 28.57
CA ILE A 275 17.37 1.73 28.87
C ILE A 275 17.90 2.79 27.91
N CYS A 276 18.37 3.92 28.47
CA CYS A 276 18.86 5.08 27.73
C CYS A 276 20.26 4.82 27.13
N PRO A 277 20.72 5.66 26.16
CA PRO A 277 22.04 5.49 25.55
C PRO A 277 23.21 5.39 26.50
N ASP A 278 23.16 6.07 27.67
CA ASP A 278 24.19 6.01 28.73
C ASP A 278 24.05 4.81 29.67
N GLY A 279 23.12 3.90 29.41
CA GLY A 279 22.83 2.70 30.19
C GLY A 279 21.94 2.94 31.43
N THR A 280 21.45 4.15 31.64
CA THR A 280 20.48 4.44 32.73
C THR A 280 19.05 4.08 32.33
N VAL A 281 18.13 4.01 33.27
CA VAL A 281 16.71 3.70 33.00
C VAL A 281 15.89 4.99 33.00
N SER A 282 15.05 5.20 31.99
CA SER A 282 14.22 6.40 31.81
C SER A 282 13.40 6.74 33.06
N ASP A 283 12.83 5.73 33.74
CA ASP A 283 11.97 5.93 34.90
C ASP A 283 12.73 6.47 36.14
N ASP A 284 14.04 6.22 36.20
CA ASP A 284 14.91 6.77 37.27
C ASP A 284 15.31 8.24 37.00
N HIS A 285 15.05 8.76 35.76
CA HIS A 285 15.47 10.07 35.28
C HIS A 285 14.29 10.92 34.75
N GLY A 286 13.19 10.92 35.44
CA GLY A 286 12.04 11.78 35.12
C GLY A 286 11.12 11.23 34.00
N GLY A 287 11.30 9.97 33.61
CA GLY A 287 10.47 9.29 32.62
C GLY A 287 10.90 9.56 31.16
N THR A 288 12.16 9.97 30.94
CA THR A 288 12.68 10.28 29.57
C THR A 288 14.16 9.96 29.47
N CYS A 289 14.66 9.71 28.28
CA CYS A 289 16.08 9.60 27.96
C CYS A 289 16.67 10.88 27.33
N GLU A 290 15.92 11.95 27.20
CA GLU A 290 16.36 13.16 26.48
C GLU A 290 17.62 13.81 27.12
N ASP A 291 17.77 13.73 28.42
CA ASP A 291 18.92 14.25 29.16
C ASP A 291 20.11 13.26 29.27
N ASN A 292 19.93 12.03 28.76
CA ASN A 292 20.85 10.91 28.89
C ASN A 292 21.44 10.46 27.55
N LEU A 293 21.53 11.38 26.59
CA LEU A 293 22.13 11.14 25.28
C LEU A 293 23.66 11.16 25.41
N ILE A 294 24.34 10.22 24.76
CA ILE A 294 25.79 10.16 24.74
C ILE A 294 26.34 11.31 23.90
N GLU A 295 27.26 12.10 24.48
CA GLU A 295 28.01 13.09 23.73
C GLU A 295 28.92 12.39 22.70
N PRO A 296 29.10 12.98 21.50
CA PRO A 296 29.96 12.38 20.48
C PRO A 296 31.38 12.21 21.01
N VAL A 297 31.93 11.00 20.87
CA VAL A 297 33.37 10.80 21.04
C VAL A 297 34.05 11.72 20.05
N GLN A 298 34.70 12.79 20.55
CA GLN A 298 35.53 13.62 19.72
C GLN A 298 36.74 12.78 19.32
N TYR A 299 36.72 12.23 18.11
CA TYR A 299 37.96 11.76 17.51
C TYR A 299 38.81 13.00 17.28
N SER A 300 39.83 13.22 18.15
CA SER A 300 40.87 14.17 17.90
C SER A 300 41.62 13.67 16.66
N ASP A 301 41.57 14.45 15.60
CA ASP A 301 42.46 14.28 14.44
C ASP A 301 43.92 14.44 14.95
N GLU A 302 44.60 13.32 15.27
CA GLU A 302 46.05 13.21 15.45
C GLU A 302 46.65 12.50 14.23
#